data_d706751e720bbc5123620c413271f661
#
_entry.id   d706751e720bbc5123620c413271f661
#
_cell.length_a   1.000
_cell.length_b   1.000
_cell.length_c   1.000
_cell.angle_alpha   90.00
_cell.angle_beta   90.00
_cell.angle_gamma   90.00
#
_symmetry.space_group_name_H-M   'P 1'
#
loop_
_entity.id
_entity.type
_entity.pdbx_description
1 polymer ?
#
loop_
_entity_poly.entity_id
_entity_poly.type
_entity_poly.pdbx_seq_one_letter_code
_entity_poly.pdbx_strand_id
1 'polypeptide(L)'
;MTVSDDKRMTPSAAMPPAAAPPPAAALVRRMPGSLRSGLAAALFCTAALAQAQTAAPVPAADDTLTWHGIRLYGTVDIGLQFEEHGAPFSDFYTPGSTNIVQKDSRESILGATSSNMGQSKIGLRGLEPLAADWSGVFSLETYFNPQSGQLSDSLKSLTVNNGLTAGQQSTNNDGASAGQLLQIAYVGVSSPAFGTLTFGRQVQLVADGINLYDPNLAAPAYSLLGASGAYAGAGTTEDKRLDSILKYALSPANALHLQALFKFNNSNGSAGGTAFQADVGTRIQGLSVDAYYSKIHDAVSASALSAAQVAGLAKLGDSPGNSVSATISDNTTVALMASYQADPLPVKFYAGYEHIQYANPATDVAAGTSGLGGYILAYVNNAAYANDKKLDVYWAGVRYSVLPRLDLIAAYYGYRQNAYGSGAEAGCSTAAYAVCSGTFQAYSLDADYRFTKRFDAYAGLMYSSVSNGLANGYLYDTTNINPTIGVRYSY
;
A
#
# COMPACT_ATOMS: atom_id res chain seq x y z
N MET A 1 61.55 9.10 -44.71
CA MET A 1 61.40 10.54 -44.99
C MET A 1 60.46 11.07 -43.89
N THR A 2 60.96 11.46 -42.77
CA THR A 2 61.32 12.82 -42.30
C THR A 2 60.32 13.87 -42.69
N VAL A 3 59.58 14.42 -41.69
CA VAL A 3 59.88 15.73 -41.13
C VAL A 3 58.99 15.94 -39.86
N SER A 4 59.72 16.31 -38.82
CA SER A 4 59.33 16.91 -37.52
C SER A 4 58.65 18.26 -37.75
N ASP A 5 57.72 18.65 -36.85
CA ASP A 5 57.71 20.01 -36.31
C ASP A 5 57.08 20.11 -34.92
N ASP A 6 57.94 20.60 -34.06
CA ASP A 6 57.81 20.92 -32.66
C ASP A 6 57.20 22.33 -32.51
N LYS A 7 56.10 22.47 -31.76
CA LYS A 7 55.71 23.81 -31.24
C LYS A 7 55.34 23.70 -29.77
N ARG A 8 56.27 24.10 -28.92
CA ARG A 8 56.07 24.42 -27.50
C ARG A 8 55.05 25.55 -27.34
N MET A 9 54.09 25.39 -26.49
CA MET A 9 53.30 26.48 -25.89
C MET A 9 53.59 26.57 -24.39
N THR A 10 53.87 27.77 -23.96
CA THR A 10 54.18 28.26 -22.62
C THR A 10 53.02 28.12 -21.65
N PRO A 11 53.26 27.95 -20.34
CA PRO A 11 52.22 27.78 -19.35
C PRO A 11 51.60 29.13 -18.97
N SER A 12 50.24 29.18 -18.96
CA SER A 12 49.44 30.29 -18.45
C SER A 12 49.33 30.19 -16.94
N ALA A 13 49.35 31.36 -16.30
CA ALA A 13 49.41 31.58 -14.87
C ALA A 13 48.20 31.03 -14.10
N ALA A 14 48.46 30.44 -12.95
CA ALA A 14 47.48 29.95 -12.00
C ALA A 14 46.72 31.10 -11.30
N MET A 15 45.38 31.04 -11.25
CA MET A 15 44.54 31.84 -10.36
C MET A 15 44.67 31.33 -8.92
N PRO A 16 44.61 32.22 -7.91
CA PRO A 16 44.64 31.83 -6.51
C PRO A 16 43.30 31.17 -6.09
N PRO A 17 43.33 30.23 -5.11
CA PRO A 17 42.14 29.53 -4.68
C PRO A 17 41.21 30.45 -3.88
N ALA A 18 39.90 30.34 -4.14
CA ALA A 18 38.86 31.02 -3.40
C ALA A 18 38.80 30.50 -1.93
N ALA A 19 38.60 31.42 -1.00
CA ALA A 19 38.55 31.15 0.43
C ALA A 19 37.42 30.16 0.79
N ALA A 20 37.75 29.17 1.62
CA ALA A 20 36.82 28.17 2.12
C ALA A 20 35.73 28.78 3.04
N PRO A 21 34.48 28.35 2.98
CA PRO A 21 33.47 28.73 3.96
C PRO A 21 33.75 28.07 5.32
N PRO A 22 33.32 28.68 6.44
CA PRO A 22 33.62 28.18 7.78
C PRO A 22 32.88 26.87 8.08
N PRO A 23 33.41 26.01 8.97
CA PRO A 23 33.01 24.61 9.10
C PRO A 23 31.75 24.47 9.96
N ALA A 24 30.57 24.43 9.35
CA ALA A 24 29.37 23.86 9.99
C ALA A 24 29.41 22.32 10.07
N ALA A 25 30.36 21.69 9.36
CA ALA A 25 30.50 20.24 9.28
C ALA A 25 31.18 19.56 10.49
N ALA A 26 31.76 20.31 11.42
CA ALA A 26 32.53 19.72 12.52
C ALA A 26 31.67 19.21 13.70
N LEU A 27 30.42 19.69 13.85
CA LEU A 27 29.55 19.27 14.96
C LEU A 27 28.79 17.97 14.69
N VAL A 28 28.60 17.60 13.41
CA VAL A 28 27.82 16.43 13.01
C VAL A 28 28.63 15.12 13.10
N ARG A 29 29.95 15.22 13.23
CA ARG A 29 30.85 14.05 13.18
C ARG A 29 30.96 13.21 14.46
N ARG A 30 30.30 13.61 15.56
CA ARG A 30 30.40 12.93 16.88
C ARG A 30 29.11 12.28 17.39
N MET A 31 28.05 12.20 16.58
CA MET A 31 26.82 11.53 16.98
C MET A 31 26.70 10.13 16.38
N PRO A 32 26.09 9.15 17.07
CA PRO A 32 25.79 7.82 16.51
C PRO A 32 24.95 7.95 15.24
N GLY A 33 25.11 7.03 14.29
CA GLY A 33 24.50 7.10 12.94
C GLY A 33 22.99 7.34 12.91
N SER A 34 22.24 6.74 13.83
CA SER A 34 20.78 6.86 13.95
C SER A 34 20.30 8.27 14.31
N LEU A 35 21.06 9.01 15.15
CA LEU A 35 20.70 10.38 15.50
C LEU A 35 21.00 11.39 14.37
N ARG A 36 21.92 11.08 13.48
CA ARG A 36 22.30 11.97 12.35
C ARG A 36 21.20 12.04 11.29
N SER A 37 20.55 10.92 11.02
CA SER A 37 19.47 10.83 10.02
C SER A 37 18.19 11.51 10.50
N GLY A 38 17.84 11.37 11.78
CA GLY A 38 16.66 12.03 12.37
C GLY A 38 16.79 13.56 12.45
N LEU A 39 18.01 14.08 12.72
CA LEU A 39 18.24 15.53 12.80
C LEU A 39 18.22 16.19 11.42
N ALA A 40 18.69 15.52 10.38
CA ALA A 40 18.65 16.03 9.01
C ALA A 40 17.21 16.13 8.49
N ALA A 41 16.36 15.11 8.77
CA ALA A 41 14.94 15.13 8.41
C ALA A 41 14.17 16.23 9.17
N ALA A 42 14.44 16.42 10.46
CA ALA A 42 13.81 17.46 11.26
C ALA A 42 14.20 18.89 10.82
N LEU A 43 15.46 19.11 10.40
CA LEU A 43 15.92 20.39 9.88
C LEU A 43 15.33 20.74 8.51
N PHE A 44 15.08 19.74 7.65
CA PHE A 44 14.38 19.97 6.39
C PHE A 44 12.90 20.33 6.60
N CYS A 45 12.21 19.70 7.56
CA CYS A 45 10.83 20.02 7.90
C CYS A 45 10.66 21.45 8.41
N THR A 46 11.60 21.96 9.25
CA THR A 46 11.51 23.33 9.78
C THR A 46 11.80 24.40 8.71
N ALA A 47 12.67 24.12 7.75
CA ALA A 47 12.96 25.05 6.65
C ALA A 47 11.78 25.15 5.64
N ALA A 48 11.09 24.05 5.36
CA ALA A 48 9.91 24.04 4.49
C ALA A 48 8.71 24.78 5.10
N LEU A 49 8.51 24.67 6.41
CA LEU A 49 7.43 25.37 7.13
C LEU A 49 7.66 26.88 7.24
N ALA A 50 8.91 27.34 7.35
CA ALA A 50 9.22 28.76 7.47
C ALA A 50 9.01 29.54 6.16
N GLN A 51 9.11 28.91 5.00
CA GLN A 51 8.90 29.56 3.70
C GLN A 51 7.43 29.56 3.24
N ALA A 52 6.57 28.74 3.85
CA ALA A 52 5.15 28.67 3.48
C ALA A 52 4.34 29.93 3.85
N GLN A 53 4.88 30.85 4.63
CA GLN A 53 4.15 32.04 5.09
C GLN A 53 4.11 33.22 4.11
N THR A 54 4.84 33.17 3.00
CA THR A 54 4.97 34.30 2.08
C THR A 54 4.50 34.03 0.64
N ALA A 55 3.94 32.86 0.37
CA ALA A 55 3.39 32.57 -0.96
C ALA A 55 2.10 33.38 -1.20
N ALA A 56 2.06 34.14 -2.29
CA ALA A 56 0.86 34.84 -2.73
C ALA A 56 -0.31 33.85 -2.91
N PRO A 57 -1.56 34.26 -2.61
CA PRO A 57 -2.71 33.37 -2.78
C PRO A 57 -2.83 32.96 -4.25
N VAL A 58 -2.67 31.67 -4.52
CA VAL A 58 -2.96 31.10 -5.83
C VAL A 58 -4.46 31.29 -6.10
N PRO A 59 -4.88 31.80 -7.27
CA PRO A 59 -6.29 31.95 -7.60
C PRO A 59 -7.03 30.64 -7.38
N ALA A 60 -8.23 30.69 -6.80
CA ALA A 60 -9.06 29.52 -6.61
C ALA A 60 -9.35 28.92 -8.00
N ALA A 61 -8.77 27.76 -8.28
CA ALA A 61 -9.06 27.04 -9.50
C ALA A 61 -10.52 26.58 -9.49
N ASP A 62 -11.18 26.63 -10.64
CA ASP A 62 -12.52 26.09 -10.83
C ASP A 62 -12.57 24.64 -10.32
N ASP A 63 -13.50 24.35 -9.40
CA ASP A 63 -13.51 23.08 -8.66
C ASP A 63 -13.99 21.88 -9.51
N THR A 64 -14.42 22.09 -10.76
CA THR A 64 -15.06 21.05 -11.55
C THR A 64 -14.45 20.86 -12.93
N LEU A 65 -13.56 19.88 -13.06
CA LEU A 65 -13.19 19.28 -14.35
C LEU A 65 -14.33 18.38 -14.84
N THR A 66 -15.53 18.95 -14.98
CA THR A 66 -16.74 18.21 -15.37
C THR A 66 -17.22 18.70 -16.73
N TRP A 67 -17.40 17.78 -17.67
CA TRP A 67 -17.91 18.03 -19.00
C TRP A 67 -18.99 16.99 -19.34
N HIS A 68 -20.20 17.45 -19.66
CA HIS A 68 -21.35 16.60 -20.00
C HIS A 68 -21.56 15.42 -19.02
N GLY A 69 -21.56 15.68 -17.71
CA GLY A 69 -21.74 14.64 -16.69
C GLY A 69 -20.50 13.76 -16.44
N ILE A 70 -19.42 13.93 -17.21
CA ILE A 70 -18.15 13.22 -17.04
C ILE A 70 -17.18 14.10 -16.25
N ARG A 71 -16.65 13.59 -15.16
CA ARG A 71 -15.63 14.25 -14.34
C ARG A 71 -14.28 13.56 -14.49
N LEU A 72 -13.27 14.34 -14.88
CA LEU A 72 -11.87 13.97 -14.77
C LEU A 72 -11.40 14.22 -13.33
N TYR A 73 -10.68 13.28 -12.74
CA TYR A 73 -10.04 13.42 -11.43
C TYR A 73 -8.73 12.66 -11.38
N GLY A 74 -7.88 13.01 -10.45
CA GLY A 74 -6.63 12.31 -10.27
C GLY A 74 -5.82 12.82 -9.11
N THR A 75 -4.69 12.15 -8.87
CA THR A 75 -3.72 12.49 -7.83
C THR A 75 -2.32 12.19 -8.33
N VAL A 76 -1.38 13.08 -8.04
CA VAL A 76 0.06 12.89 -8.20
C VAL A 76 0.67 13.06 -6.82
N ASP A 77 1.35 12.03 -6.32
CA ASP A 77 1.97 11.99 -5.00
C ASP A 77 3.41 11.53 -5.16
N ILE A 78 4.36 12.38 -4.73
CA ILE A 78 5.80 12.13 -4.83
C ILE A 78 6.53 12.68 -3.61
N GLY A 79 7.58 11.98 -3.16
CA GLY A 79 8.31 12.35 -1.98
C GLY A 79 9.74 11.83 -1.93
N LEU A 80 10.35 12.03 -0.78
CA LEU A 80 11.63 11.46 -0.38
C LEU A 80 11.40 10.64 0.89
N GLN A 81 12.05 9.50 0.95
CA GLN A 81 11.95 8.58 2.09
C GLN A 81 13.33 8.04 2.46
N PHE A 82 13.54 7.88 3.75
CA PHE A 82 14.64 7.12 4.31
C PHE A 82 14.10 5.83 4.93
N GLU A 83 14.78 4.73 4.70
CA GLU A 83 14.51 3.42 5.29
C GLU A 83 15.76 2.98 6.06
N GLU A 84 15.60 2.55 7.30
CA GLU A 84 16.72 2.03 8.10
C GLU A 84 17.06 0.60 7.69
N HIS A 85 16.06 -0.26 7.55
CA HIS A 85 16.17 -1.67 7.17
C HIS A 85 15.09 -2.08 6.15
N GLY A 86 14.87 -1.20 5.19
CA GLY A 86 13.86 -1.39 4.15
C GLY A 86 14.39 -2.03 2.88
N ALA A 87 13.52 -2.19 1.91
CA ALA A 87 13.90 -2.56 0.55
C ALA A 87 14.40 -1.34 -0.23
N PRO A 88 15.23 -1.54 -1.26
CA PRO A 88 15.54 -0.49 -2.21
C PRO A 88 14.26 0.14 -2.78
N PHE A 89 14.23 1.48 -2.86
CA PHE A 89 13.14 2.19 -3.54
C PHE A 89 13.21 1.88 -5.03
N SER A 90 12.54 0.86 -5.40
CA SER A 90 12.44 0.44 -6.79
C SER A 90 10.98 0.16 -7.09
N ASP A 91 10.62 0.32 -8.35
CA ASP A 91 9.28 -0.07 -8.81
C ASP A 91 9.05 -1.59 -8.72
N PHE A 92 10.06 -2.36 -8.27
CA PHE A 92 9.99 -3.80 -8.05
C PHE A 92 9.06 -4.18 -6.88
N TYR A 93 9.02 -3.37 -5.83
CA TYR A 93 8.17 -3.63 -4.66
C TYR A 93 6.81 -2.95 -4.80
N THR A 94 5.77 -3.58 -4.28
CA THR A 94 4.45 -2.97 -4.19
C THR A 94 4.53 -1.65 -3.42
N PRO A 95 3.81 -0.60 -3.84
CA PRO A 95 3.68 0.60 -3.03
C PRO A 95 3.29 0.24 -1.60
N GLY A 96 4.07 0.72 -0.65
CA GLY A 96 3.89 0.41 0.76
C GLY A 96 4.77 -0.72 1.28
N SER A 97 5.07 -1.77 0.52
CA SER A 97 5.94 -2.85 1.01
C SER A 97 7.37 -2.39 1.30
N THR A 98 7.82 -1.32 0.66
CA THR A 98 9.08 -0.65 0.96
C THR A 98 9.06 0.08 2.30
N ASN A 99 7.89 0.40 2.84
CA ASN A 99 7.73 1.14 4.09
C ASN A 99 7.82 0.27 5.35
N ILE A 100 7.94 -1.04 5.20
CA ILE A 100 8.00 -1.99 6.31
C ILE A 100 9.34 -2.73 6.32
N VAL A 101 9.71 -3.25 7.48
CA VAL A 101 10.94 -4.04 7.64
C VAL A 101 11.03 -5.18 6.62
N GLN A 102 12.20 -5.35 5.99
CA GLN A 102 12.43 -6.33 4.94
C GLN A 102 13.21 -7.54 5.45
N LYS A 103 12.97 -8.70 4.82
CA LYS A 103 13.51 -9.99 5.29
C LYS A 103 15.02 -10.12 5.08
N ASP A 104 15.57 -9.53 4.04
CA ASP A 104 16.92 -9.77 3.57
C ASP A 104 17.75 -8.49 3.35
N SER A 105 17.26 -7.35 3.83
CA SER A 105 17.97 -6.08 3.78
C SER A 105 18.35 -5.58 5.18
N ARG A 106 19.57 -5.12 5.32
CA ARG A 106 20.09 -4.37 6.48
C ARG A 106 20.70 -3.04 6.10
N GLU A 107 20.53 -2.66 4.85
CA GLU A 107 21.08 -1.41 4.33
C GLU A 107 20.10 -0.26 4.59
N SER A 108 20.64 0.88 4.96
CA SER A 108 19.86 2.10 5.01
C SER A 108 19.80 2.75 3.63
N ILE A 109 18.62 3.20 3.25
CA ILE A 109 18.35 3.71 1.91
C ILE A 109 17.66 5.07 2.02
N LEU A 110 18.12 6.03 1.21
CA LEU A 110 17.46 7.32 1.01
C LEU A 110 17.20 7.50 -0.48
N GLY A 111 15.96 7.76 -0.84
CA GLY A 111 15.60 7.92 -2.25
C GLY A 111 14.27 8.61 -2.48
N ALA A 112 13.96 8.82 -3.76
CA ALA A 112 12.66 9.30 -4.17
C ALA A 112 11.63 8.18 -4.10
N THR A 113 10.43 8.51 -3.62
CA THR A 113 9.29 7.59 -3.52
C THR A 113 8.05 8.23 -4.12
N SER A 114 7.03 7.43 -4.36
CA SER A 114 5.75 7.89 -4.87
C SER A 114 4.59 7.19 -4.19
N SER A 115 3.41 7.81 -4.27
CA SER A 115 2.19 7.22 -3.72
C SER A 115 2.26 6.98 -2.19
N ASN A 116 2.91 7.87 -1.47
CA ASN A 116 3.16 7.76 -0.03
C ASN A 116 1.89 7.99 0.80
N MET A 117 1.07 8.99 0.42
CA MET A 117 -0.23 9.28 1.06
C MET A 117 -1.37 8.59 0.34
N GLY A 118 -1.19 8.23 -0.92
CA GLY A 118 -2.20 7.54 -1.71
C GLY A 118 -1.72 7.31 -3.13
N GLN A 119 -2.33 6.36 -3.82
CA GLN A 119 -1.92 5.97 -5.17
C GLN A 119 -2.04 7.13 -6.15
N SER A 120 -0.96 7.40 -6.88
CA SER A 120 -1.00 8.29 -8.03
C SER A 120 -1.86 7.70 -9.13
N LYS A 121 -2.85 8.47 -9.59
CA LYS A 121 -3.91 7.96 -10.45
C LYS A 121 -4.53 9.02 -11.34
N ILE A 122 -5.14 8.56 -12.43
CA ILE A 122 -6.04 9.32 -13.28
C ILE A 122 -7.33 8.54 -13.42
N GLY A 123 -8.47 9.21 -13.28
CA GLY A 123 -9.77 8.58 -13.37
C GLY A 123 -10.81 9.43 -14.11
N LEU A 124 -11.77 8.75 -14.67
CA LEU A 124 -13.00 9.30 -15.22
C LEU A 124 -14.17 8.70 -14.48
N ARG A 125 -15.11 9.52 -14.06
CA ARG A 125 -16.39 9.06 -13.53
C ARG A 125 -17.52 9.84 -14.15
N GLY A 126 -18.63 9.18 -14.38
CA GLY A 126 -19.80 9.80 -14.98
C GLY A 126 -21.07 9.56 -14.17
N LEU A 127 -21.98 10.52 -14.28
CA LEU A 127 -23.33 10.42 -13.80
C LEU A 127 -24.23 10.97 -14.89
N GLU A 128 -25.09 10.10 -15.46
CA GLU A 128 -26.02 10.42 -16.53
C GLU A 128 -27.44 10.26 -16.03
N PRO A 129 -28.25 11.33 -15.96
CA PRO A 129 -29.67 11.21 -15.64
C PRO A 129 -30.39 10.34 -16.68
N LEU A 130 -31.15 9.33 -16.24
CA LEU A 130 -31.90 8.41 -17.11
C LEU A 130 -33.38 8.82 -17.18
N ALA A 131 -34.13 8.42 -16.18
CA ALA A 131 -35.57 8.72 -16.07
C ALA A 131 -35.97 8.76 -14.60
N ALA A 132 -36.91 9.63 -14.23
CA ALA A 132 -37.32 9.88 -12.86
C ALA A 132 -36.08 10.16 -11.97
N ASP A 133 -35.92 9.41 -10.88
CA ASP A 133 -34.80 9.57 -9.94
C ASP A 133 -33.60 8.62 -10.22
N TRP A 134 -33.55 7.99 -11.41
CA TRP A 134 -32.51 7.08 -11.78
C TRP A 134 -31.40 7.76 -12.55
N SER A 135 -30.16 7.38 -12.27
CA SER A 135 -28.97 7.82 -13.01
C SER A 135 -28.11 6.61 -13.38
N GLY A 136 -27.56 6.63 -14.58
CA GLY A 136 -26.44 5.76 -14.96
C GLY A 136 -25.17 6.27 -14.32
N VAL A 137 -24.33 5.36 -13.82
CA VAL A 137 -23.02 5.69 -13.22
C VAL A 137 -21.93 4.83 -13.81
N PHE A 138 -20.74 5.39 -13.96
CA PHE A 138 -19.54 4.63 -14.28
C PHE A 138 -18.31 5.19 -13.60
N SER A 139 -17.26 4.38 -13.48
CA SER A 139 -15.93 4.83 -13.09
C SER A 139 -14.86 4.02 -13.78
N LEU A 140 -13.85 4.72 -14.30
CA LEU A 140 -12.63 4.15 -14.87
C LEU A 140 -11.45 4.82 -14.18
N GLU A 141 -10.51 4.04 -13.64
CA GLU A 141 -9.34 4.58 -12.93
C GLU A 141 -8.10 3.77 -13.28
N THR A 142 -7.03 4.43 -13.66
CA THR A 142 -5.71 3.85 -13.85
C THR A 142 -4.72 4.40 -12.84
N TYR A 143 -3.76 3.57 -12.44
CA TYR A 143 -2.67 3.95 -11.55
C TYR A 143 -1.37 4.07 -12.31
N PHE A 144 -0.53 5.01 -11.91
CA PHE A 144 0.76 5.22 -12.53
C PHE A 144 1.83 5.58 -11.49
N ASN A 145 3.07 5.37 -11.87
CA ASN A 145 4.22 5.82 -11.10
C ASN A 145 4.68 7.18 -11.64
N PRO A 146 4.56 8.28 -10.87
CA PRO A 146 4.96 9.60 -11.33
C PRO A 146 6.47 9.76 -11.52
N GLN A 147 7.30 8.89 -10.96
CA GLN A 147 8.76 8.95 -11.13
C GLN A 147 9.20 8.41 -12.50
N SER A 148 8.54 7.38 -12.99
CA SER A 148 8.87 6.75 -14.28
C SER A 148 7.88 7.08 -15.39
N GLY A 149 6.69 7.58 -15.08
CA GLY A 149 5.60 7.79 -16.03
C GLY A 149 4.92 6.50 -16.50
N GLN A 150 5.28 5.35 -15.91
CA GLN A 150 4.72 4.06 -16.28
C GLN A 150 3.47 3.72 -15.47
N LEU A 151 2.67 2.78 -15.99
CA LEU A 151 1.58 2.21 -15.21
C LEU A 151 2.13 1.48 -14.00
N SER A 152 1.51 1.69 -12.86
CA SER A 152 1.87 0.98 -11.64
C SER A 152 1.43 -0.48 -11.70
N ASP A 153 2.37 -1.41 -11.54
CA ASP A 153 2.13 -2.85 -11.64
C ASP A 153 3.10 -3.64 -10.76
N SER A 154 2.74 -3.84 -9.52
CA SER A 154 3.61 -4.50 -8.55
C SER A 154 3.77 -6.00 -8.75
N LEU A 155 2.76 -6.68 -9.25
CA LEU A 155 2.80 -8.14 -9.35
C LEU A 155 3.54 -8.61 -10.60
N LYS A 156 3.53 -7.81 -11.64
CA LYS A 156 4.25 -8.13 -12.88
C LYS A 156 5.75 -8.12 -12.65
N SER A 157 6.29 -7.14 -11.94
CA SER A 157 7.72 -7.11 -11.67
C SER A 157 8.14 -8.19 -10.67
N LEU A 158 7.31 -8.56 -9.70
CA LEU A 158 7.54 -9.74 -8.87
C LEU A 158 7.66 -10.99 -9.75
N THR A 159 6.81 -11.13 -10.77
CA THR A 159 6.88 -12.24 -11.71
C THR A 159 8.14 -12.17 -12.56
N VAL A 160 8.45 -10.99 -13.12
CA VAL A 160 9.58 -10.80 -14.03
C VAL A 160 10.93 -10.91 -13.31
N ASN A 161 11.01 -10.43 -12.07
CA ASN A 161 12.27 -10.39 -11.33
C ASN A 161 12.49 -11.58 -10.41
N ASN A 162 11.54 -12.49 -10.32
CA ASN A 162 11.65 -13.66 -9.45
C ASN A 162 12.84 -14.54 -9.83
N GLY A 163 13.66 -14.87 -8.85
CA GLY A 163 14.89 -15.63 -9.03
C GLY A 163 16.07 -14.85 -9.61
N LEU A 164 15.92 -13.57 -9.95
CA LEU A 164 17.00 -12.72 -10.41
C LEU A 164 17.74 -12.07 -9.22
N THR A 165 19.04 -11.85 -9.38
CA THR A 165 19.84 -11.06 -8.43
C THR A 165 19.40 -9.59 -8.48
N ALA A 166 19.64 -8.83 -7.42
CA ALA A 166 19.27 -7.41 -7.34
C ALA A 166 19.77 -6.58 -8.56
N GLY A 167 20.96 -6.85 -9.06
CA GLY A 167 21.52 -6.15 -10.23
C GLY A 167 20.91 -6.56 -11.58
N GLN A 168 20.11 -7.62 -11.62
CA GLN A 168 19.42 -8.09 -12.82
C GLN A 168 17.94 -7.73 -12.81
N GLN A 169 17.42 -7.23 -11.70
CA GLN A 169 16.02 -6.90 -11.54
C GLN A 169 15.70 -5.62 -12.32
N SER A 170 14.52 -5.62 -12.93
CA SER A 170 13.96 -4.45 -13.60
C SER A 170 12.89 -3.82 -12.72
N THR A 171 12.93 -2.51 -12.60
CA THR A 171 11.99 -1.72 -11.80
C THR A 171 10.82 -1.17 -12.63
N ASN A 172 10.74 -1.54 -13.88
CA ASN A 172 9.70 -1.04 -14.77
C ASN A 172 8.35 -1.73 -14.49
N ASN A 173 7.29 -0.95 -14.45
CA ASN A 173 5.90 -1.38 -14.34
C ASN A 173 5.48 -1.94 -12.98
N ASP A 174 6.06 -1.43 -11.90
CA ASP A 174 5.65 -1.81 -10.54
C ASP A 174 4.60 -0.88 -9.95
N GLY A 175 3.86 -1.43 -9.02
CA GLY A 175 2.84 -0.70 -8.29
C GLY A 175 1.62 -1.56 -7.98
N ALA A 176 0.45 -0.94 -7.91
CA ALA A 176 -0.78 -1.59 -7.48
C ALA A 176 -1.64 -2.14 -8.64
N SER A 177 -1.14 -2.14 -9.87
CA SER A 177 -1.95 -2.43 -11.06
C SER A 177 -1.97 -3.89 -11.48
N ALA A 178 -1.05 -4.71 -11.02
CA ALA A 178 -0.99 -6.13 -11.38
C ALA A 178 -1.07 -6.42 -12.90
N GLY A 179 -0.45 -5.56 -13.71
CA GLY A 179 -0.47 -5.67 -15.18
C GLY A 179 -1.74 -5.16 -15.85
N GLN A 180 -2.65 -4.58 -15.10
CA GLN A 180 -3.93 -4.12 -15.62
C GLN A 180 -3.93 -2.62 -15.88
N LEU A 181 -4.43 -2.21 -17.05
CA LEU A 181 -4.60 -0.79 -17.39
C LEU A 181 -5.55 -0.09 -16.42
N LEU A 182 -6.68 -0.74 -16.09
CA LEU A 182 -7.70 -0.17 -15.24
C LEU A 182 -7.75 -0.90 -13.89
N GLN A 183 -7.57 -0.14 -12.83
CA GLN A 183 -7.72 -0.60 -11.45
C GLN A 183 -9.16 -0.55 -10.98
N ILE A 184 -9.92 0.37 -11.50
CA ILE A 184 -11.38 0.48 -11.35
C ILE A 184 -11.97 0.55 -12.74
N ALA A 185 -12.99 -0.29 -12.98
CA ALA A 185 -13.74 -0.32 -14.23
C ALA A 185 -15.12 -0.89 -13.97
N TYR A 186 -16.11 -0.02 -13.75
CA TYR A 186 -17.48 -0.45 -13.52
C TYR A 186 -18.49 0.49 -14.15
N VAL A 187 -19.69 -0.05 -14.37
CA VAL A 187 -20.90 0.67 -14.76
C VAL A 187 -22.04 0.24 -13.85
N GLY A 188 -23.03 1.10 -13.70
CA GLY A 188 -24.18 0.76 -12.86
C GLY A 188 -25.31 1.77 -12.95
N VAL A 189 -26.28 1.61 -12.04
CA VAL A 189 -27.41 2.50 -11.89
C VAL A 189 -27.54 2.94 -10.42
N SER A 190 -27.99 4.15 -10.21
CA SER A 190 -28.16 4.75 -8.90
C SER A 190 -29.52 5.43 -8.79
N SER A 191 -30.13 5.32 -7.62
CA SER A 191 -31.36 6.03 -7.25
C SER A 191 -31.29 6.41 -5.77
N PRO A 192 -31.71 7.63 -5.37
CA PRO A 192 -31.78 8.03 -3.97
C PRO A 192 -32.65 7.11 -3.11
N ALA A 193 -33.71 6.53 -3.68
CA ALA A 193 -34.62 5.66 -2.96
C ALA A 193 -34.17 4.20 -2.90
N PHE A 194 -33.51 3.71 -3.97
CA PHE A 194 -33.18 2.30 -4.12
C PHE A 194 -31.70 2.01 -4.02
N GLY A 195 -30.85 3.03 -3.80
CA GLY A 195 -29.42 2.86 -3.69
C GLY A 195 -28.72 2.73 -5.03
N THR A 196 -27.50 2.18 -4.99
CA THR A 196 -26.62 2.08 -6.17
C THR A 196 -26.23 0.63 -6.40
N LEU A 197 -26.41 0.15 -7.62
CA LEU A 197 -26.00 -1.17 -8.09
C LEU A 197 -24.96 -1.00 -9.18
N THR A 198 -23.75 -1.58 -8.99
CA THR A 198 -22.65 -1.48 -9.93
C THR A 198 -22.10 -2.86 -10.27
N PHE A 199 -21.58 -3.00 -11.50
CA PHE A 199 -20.94 -4.24 -11.97
C PHE A 199 -19.61 -3.92 -12.65
N GLY A 200 -18.58 -4.69 -12.31
CA GLY A 200 -17.23 -4.58 -12.88
C GLY A 200 -16.12 -4.77 -11.86
N ARG A 201 -14.91 -4.31 -12.17
CA ARG A 201 -13.77 -4.32 -11.25
C ARG A 201 -13.86 -3.17 -10.26
N GLN A 202 -13.86 -3.49 -8.96
CA GLN A 202 -14.09 -2.51 -7.89
C GLN A 202 -13.33 -2.89 -6.62
N VAL A 203 -13.22 -1.92 -5.71
CA VAL A 203 -12.68 -2.14 -4.36
C VAL A 203 -13.65 -3.00 -3.55
N GLN A 204 -13.09 -3.95 -2.81
CA GLN A 204 -13.83 -4.79 -1.88
C GLN A 204 -14.26 -4.01 -0.62
N LEU A 205 -15.32 -4.48 0.07
CA LEU A 205 -15.95 -3.71 1.15
C LEU A 205 -15.03 -3.49 2.36
N VAL A 206 -14.26 -4.49 2.76
CA VAL A 206 -13.32 -4.36 3.90
C VAL A 206 -12.25 -3.33 3.60
N ALA A 207 -11.73 -3.30 2.36
CA ALA A 207 -10.76 -2.30 1.93
C ALA A 207 -11.36 -0.88 1.89
N ASP A 208 -12.64 -0.73 1.50
CA ASP A 208 -13.34 0.54 1.59
C ASP A 208 -13.44 0.99 3.05
N GLY A 209 -13.72 0.07 3.98
CA GLY A 209 -13.74 0.33 5.41
C GLY A 209 -12.38 0.78 5.93
N ILE A 210 -11.30 0.11 5.59
CA ILE A 210 -9.95 0.51 5.98
C ILE A 210 -9.63 1.92 5.47
N ASN A 211 -9.92 2.23 4.22
CA ASN A 211 -9.72 3.57 3.67
C ASN A 211 -10.51 4.66 4.42
N LEU A 212 -11.62 4.32 5.07
CA LEU A 212 -12.47 5.24 5.81
C LEU A 212 -12.11 5.34 7.30
N TYR A 213 -11.71 4.24 7.93
CA TYR A 213 -11.54 4.10 9.37
C TYR A 213 -10.09 3.97 9.85
N ASP A 214 -9.11 3.98 8.95
CA ASP A 214 -7.71 4.16 9.30
C ASP A 214 -7.42 5.65 9.51
N PRO A 215 -6.76 6.07 10.61
CA PRO A 215 -6.41 7.47 10.83
C PRO A 215 -5.56 8.09 9.72
N ASN A 216 -4.75 7.27 9.04
CA ASN A 216 -3.93 7.65 7.88
C ASN A 216 -4.59 7.35 6.53
N LEU A 217 -5.88 6.92 6.51
CA LEU A 217 -6.63 6.63 5.30
C LEU A 217 -5.91 5.64 4.36
N ALA A 218 -5.29 4.62 4.95
CA ALA A 218 -4.46 3.62 4.28
C ALA A 218 -3.27 4.22 3.49
N ALA A 219 -2.71 5.33 3.94
CA ALA A 219 -1.49 5.92 3.37
C ALA A 219 -0.30 4.96 3.49
N PRO A 220 0.33 4.50 2.39
CA PRO A 220 1.37 3.48 2.47
C PRO A 220 2.57 3.86 3.34
N ALA A 221 2.95 5.14 3.40
CA ALA A 221 4.09 5.58 4.20
C ALA A 221 3.84 5.64 5.70
N TYR A 222 2.57 5.73 6.14
CA TYR A 222 2.22 5.98 7.54
C TYR A 222 1.19 5.02 8.12
N SER A 223 0.68 4.08 7.33
CA SER A 223 -0.27 3.07 7.77
C SER A 223 0.25 1.67 7.50
N LEU A 224 0.35 0.85 8.54
CA LEU A 224 0.68 -0.56 8.37
C LEU A 224 -0.39 -1.28 7.53
N LEU A 225 -1.67 -0.89 7.64
CA LEU A 225 -2.76 -1.42 6.82
C LEU A 225 -2.55 -1.09 5.34
N GLY A 226 -2.18 0.17 5.05
CA GLY A 226 -1.86 0.61 3.70
C GLY A 226 -0.59 -0.04 3.14
N ALA A 227 0.44 -0.15 3.96
CA ALA A 227 1.72 -0.76 3.59
C ALA A 227 1.63 -2.28 3.39
N SER A 228 0.98 -2.99 4.29
CA SER A 228 0.92 -4.46 4.25
C SER A 228 -0.24 -5.01 3.42
N GLY A 229 -1.24 -4.19 3.08
CA GLY A 229 -2.40 -4.62 2.32
C GLY A 229 -3.29 -5.61 3.07
N ALA A 230 -3.45 -5.48 4.37
CA ALA A 230 -4.37 -6.31 5.16
C ALA A 230 -5.83 -5.90 4.91
N TYR A 231 -6.32 -6.25 3.74
CA TYR A 231 -7.67 -5.97 3.28
C TYR A 231 -8.46 -7.28 3.23
N ALA A 232 -9.16 -7.74 4.11
CA ALA A 232 -9.91 -9.00 4.03
C ALA A 232 -9.01 -10.23 3.87
N GLY A 233 -8.00 -10.32 4.66
CA GLY A 233 -7.26 -11.56 4.80
C GLY A 233 -5.94 -11.63 4.12
N ALA A 234 -5.45 -10.57 3.53
CA ALA A 234 -4.36 -10.81 2.66
C ALA A 234 -3.08 -10.28 3.14
N GLY A 235 -2.55 -9.86 3.82
CA GLY A 235 -1.16 -9.40 3.82
C GLY A 235 -0.87 -8.60 2.54
N THR A 236 0.27 -8.78 1.95
CA THR A 236 0.69 -8.05 0.73
C THR A 236 0.20 -8.68 -0.58
N THR A 237 -0.60 -9.70 -0.55
CA THR A 237 -0.78 -10.63 -1.69
C THR A 237 -2.20 -10.74 -2.21
N GLU A 238 -3.20 -10.40 -1.44
CA GLU A 238 -4.57 -10.33 -1.92
C GLU A 238 -4.86 -8.95 -2.49
N ASP A 239 -5.38 -8.91 -3.70
CA ASP A 239 -5.76 -7.66 -4.34
C ASP A 239 -6.96 -7.04 -3.60
N LYS A 240 -6.82 -5.79 -3.17
CA LYS A 240 -7.94 -5.03 -2.60
C LYS A 240 -9.07 -4.75 -3.58
N ARG A 241 -8.84 -5.04 -4.86
CA ARG A 241 -9.80 -4.89 -5.95
C ARG A 241 -10.09 -6.26 -6.55
N LEU A 242 -11.34 -6.57 -6.68
CA LEU A 242 -11.78 -7.84 -7.24
C LEU A 242 -12.46 -7.61 -8.60
N ASP A 243 -12.28 -8.58 -9.49
CA ASP A 243 -12.90 -8.58 -10.81
C ASP A 243 -14.32 -9.15 -10.75
N SER A 244 -15.14 -8.77 -11.72
CA SER A 244 -16.48 -9.34 -11.92
C SER A 244 -17.37 -9.26 -10.68
N ILE A 245 -17.33 -8.09 -10.03
CA ILE A 245 -18.12 -7.82 -8.83
C ILE A 245 -19.47 -7.23 -9.21
N LEU A 246 -20.53 -7.75 -8.61
CA LEU A 246 -21.80 -7.05 -8.42
C LEU A 246 -21.78 -6.45 -7.01
N LYS A 247 -21.88 -5.13 -6.92
CA LYS A 247 -21.86 -4.39 -5.65
C LYS A 247 -23.12 -3.55 -5.51
N TYR A 248 -23.80 -3.69 -4.37
CA TYR A 248 -24.98 -2.92 -4.03
C TYR A 248 -24.70 -2.09 -2.78
N ALA A 249 -25.12 -0.83 -2.79
CA ALA A 249 -25.02 0.09 -1.66
C ALA A 249 -26.34 0.84 -1.48
N LEU A 250 -26.84 0.84 -0.25
CA LEU A 250 -28.09 1.49 0.13
C LEU A 250 -27.90 2.28 1.43
N SER A 251 -28.38 3.52 1.44
CA SER A 251 -28.45 4.36 2.64
C SER A 251 -29.91 4.81 2.83
N PRO A 252 -30.75 3.96 3.43
CA PRO A 252 -32.18 4.19 3.48
C PRO A 252 -32.60 5.34 4.41
N ALA A 253 -31.71 5.72 5.31
CA ALA A 253 -31.88 6.88 6.20
C ALA A 253 -30.51 7.47 6.47
N ASN A 254 -30.45 8.74 6.86
CA ASN A 254 -29.19 9.46 7.07
C ASN A 254 -28.23 8.81 8.09
N ALA A 255 -28.72 7.88 8.89
CA ALA A 255 -27.97 7.22 9.95
C ALA A 255 -27.53 5.78 9.61
N LEU A 256 -28.20 5.10 8.68
CA LEU A 256 -27.97 3.69 8.37
C LEU A 256 -27.44 3.54 6.94
N HIS A 257 -26.47 2.66 6.73
CA HIS A 257 -26.09 2.19 5.41
C HIS A 257 -25.86 0.68 5.41
N LEU A 258 -26.08 0.09 4.25
CA LEU A 258 -25.96 -1.33 3.98
C LEU A 258 -25.21 -1.51 2.67
N GLN A 259 -24.25 -2.43 2.62
CA GLN A 259 -23.62 -2.80 1.38
C GLN A 259 -23.52 -4.31 1.26
N ALA A 260 -23.58 -4.80 0.02
CA ALA A 260 -23.32 -6.19 -0.29
C ALA A 260 -22.51 -6.29 -1.58
N LEU A 261 -21.64 -7.29 -1.65
CA LEU A 261 -20.78 -7.54 -2.77
C LEU A 261 -20.78 -9.04 -3.08
N PHE A 262 -20.89 -9.37 -4.34
CA PHE A 262 -20.71 -10.73 -4.83
C PHE A 262 -19.75 -10.74 -6.01
N LYS A 263 -18.70 -11.57 -5.96
CA LYS A 263 -17.76 -11.82 -7.05
C LYS A 263 -18.14 -13.11 -7.74
N PHE A 264 -18.34 -13.00 -9.04
CA PHE A 264 -18.59 -14.18 -9.89
C PHE A 264 -17.28 -14.92 -10.21
N ASN A 265 -17.36 -16.24 -10.25
CA ASN A 265 -16.30 -17.05 -10.80
C ASN A 265 -16.45 -17.09 -12.33
N ASN A 266 -15.53 -16.46 -13.04
CA ASN A 266 -15.56 -16.38 -14.50
C ASN A 266 -14.65 -17.44 -15.16
N SER A 267 -14.00 -18.28 -14.38
CA SER A 267 -13.08 -19.27 -14.93
C SER A 267 -13.75 -20.64 -15.07
N ASN A 268 -13.54 -21.27 -16.19
CA ASN A 268 -13.97 -22.65 -16.47
C ASN A 268 -13.15 -23.62 -15.60
N GLY A 269 -13.45 -23.68 -14.30
CA GLY A 269 -12.88 -24.68 -13.39
C GLY A 269 -11.52 -24.33 -12.79
N SER A 270 -11.04 -23.12 -12.89
CA SER A 270 -9.84 -22.71 -12.20
C SER A 270 -10.11 -21.63 -11.12
N ALA A 271 -9.20 -21.49 -10.22
CA ALA A 271 -9.16 -20.80 -8.96
C ALA A 271 -9.46 -19.28 -8.95
N GLY A 272 -10.25 -18.76 -9.79
CA GLY A 272 -10.77 -17.39 -9.64
C GLY A 272 -11.98 -17.37 -8.70
N GLY A 273 -11.83 -17.86 -7.46
CA GLY A 273 -12.92 -18.14 -6.54
C GLY A 273 -14.00 -17.07 -6.42
N THR A 274 -15.14 -17.47 -5.96
CA THR A 274 -16.23 -16.53 -5.62
C THR A 274 -15.90 -15.77 -4.37
N ALA A 275 -16.48 -14.58 -4.21
CA ALA A 275 -16.45 -13.86 -2.95
C ALA A 275 -17.83 -13.33 -2.60
N PHE A 276 -18.12 -13.30 -1.32
CA PHE A 276 -19.29 -12.63 -0.76
C PHE A 276 -18.85 -11.71 0.37
N GLN A 277 -19.33 -10.47 0.35
CA GLN A 277 -19.05 -9.52 1.42
C GLN A 277 -20.35 -8.77 1.76
N ALA A 278 -20.46 -8.40 3.02
CA ALA A 278 -21.56 -7.56 3.52
C ALA A 278 -21.01 -6.53 4.51
N ASP A 279 -21.65 -5.39 4.52
CA ASP A 279 -21.39 -4.28 5.44
C ASP A 279 -22.71 -3.74 5.97
N VAL A 280 -22.73 -3.44 7.26
CA VAL A 280 -23.78 -2.70 7.91
C VAL A 280 -23.19 -1.65 8.83
N GLY A 281 -23.62 -0.42 8.68
CA GLY A 281 -23.07 0.68 9.44
C GLY A 281 -24.05 1.78 9.78
N THR A 282 -23.62 2.64 10.69
CA THR A 282 -24.40 3.79 11.14
C THR A 282 -23.53 5.02 11.37
N ARG A 283 -24.11 6.20 11.14
CA ARG A 283 -23.50 7.51 11.39
C ARG A 283 -24.43 8.38 12.20
N ILE A 284 -24.10 8.60 13.47
CA ILE A 284 -24.94 9.35 14.42
C ILE A 284 -24.05 10.27 15.26
N GLN A 285 -24.35 11.58 15.24
CA GLN A 285 -23.72 12.58 16.13
C GLN A 285 -22.18 12.48 16.19
N GLY A 286 -21.53 12.44 15.03
CA GLY A 286 -20.06 12.34 14.95
C GLY A 286 -19.50 10.93 15.08
N LEU A 287 -20.28 9.96 15.56
CA LEU A 287 -19.89 8.54 15.59
C LEU A 287 -20.23 7.88 14.24
N SER A 288 -19.28 7.17 13.68
CA SER A 288 -19.46 6.27 12.53
C SER A 288 -18.95 4.89 12.93
N VAL A 289 -19.77 3.86 12.71
CA VAL A 289 -19.41 2.47 13.04
C VAL A 289 -19.90 1.58 11.92
N ASP A 290 -19.03 0.71 11.42
CA ASP A 290 -19.33 -0.27 10.38
C ASP A 290 -18.85 -1.67 10.80
N ALA A 291 -19.68 -2.67 10.54
CA ALA A 291 -19.37 -4.07 10.73
C ALA A 291 -19.34 -4.78 9.38
N TYR A 292 -18.26 -5.51 9.13
CA TYR A 292 -18.00 -6.20 7.87
C TYR A 292 -17.95 -7.70 8.05
N TYR A 293 -18.44 -8.40 7.06
CA TYR A 293 -18.21 -9.82 6.84
C TYR A 293 -17.68 -10.03 5.43
N SER A 294 -16.65 -10.85 5.30
CA SER A 294 -16.08 -11.24 4.00
C SER A 294 -15.78 -12.73 3.98
N LYS A 295 -16.15 -13.39 2.89
CA LYS A 295 -15.71 -14.76 2.55
C LYS A 295 -15.20 -14.74 1.12
N ILE A 296 -13.94 -15.10 0.94
CA ILE A 296 -13.29 -15.20 -0.36
C ILE A 296 -12.80 -16.64 -0.51
N HIS A 297 -13.26 -17.33 -1.53
CA HIS A 297 -12.83 -18.68 -1.86
C HIS A 297 -11.66 -18.64 -2.83
N ASP A 298 -10.69 -19.53 -2.63
CA ASP A 298 -9.51 -19.71 -3.47
C ASP A 298 -8.71 -18.39 -3.67
N ALA A 299 -8.60 -17.60 -2.62
CA ALA A 299 -7.78 -16.40 -2.63
C ALA A 299 -6.32 -16.74 -2.92
N VAL A 300 -5.71 -16.02 -3.86
CA VAL A 300 -4.32 -16.25 -4.26
C VAL A 300 -3.42 -15.30 -3.53
N SER A 301 -2.48 -15.85 -2.78
CA SER A 301 -1.39 -15.12 -2.16
C SER A 301 -0.11 -15.40 -2.94
N ALA A 302 0.35 -14.43 -3.73
CA ALA A 302 1.57 -14.57 -4.52
C ALA A 302 2.76 -13.90 -3.83
N SER A 303 3.92 -14.55 -3.85
CA SER A 303 5.17 -14.04 -3.30
C SER A 303 6.36 -14.50 -4.14
N ALA A 304 7.50 -13.82 -4.02
CA ALA A 304 8.74 -14.29 -4.59
C ALA A 304 9.09 -15.67 -4.02
N LEU A 305 9.72 -16.52 -4.85
CA LEU A 305 10.23 -17.82 -4.41
C LEU A 305 11.27 -17.63 -3.29
N SER A 306 11.18 -18.45 -2.26
CA SER A 306 12.26 -18.56 -1.29
C SER A 306 13.51 -19.19 -1.91
N ALA A 307 14.68 -18.95 -1.31
CA ALA A 307 15.93 -19.58 -1.74
C ALA A 307 15.83 -21.12 -1.77
N ALA A 308 15.11 -21.72 -0.82
CA ALA A 308 14.86 -23.16 -0.78
C ALA A 308 13.99 -23.64 -1.95
N GLN A 309 12.98 -22.88 -2.33
CA GLN A 309 12.12 -23.16 -3.50
C GLN A 309 12.92 -23.05 -4.79
N VAL A 310 13.73 -21.98 -4.94
CA VAL A 310 14.64 -21.82 -6.09
C VAL A 310 15.60 -23.02 -6.21
N ALA A 311 16.25 -23.40 -5.11
CA ALA A 311 17.17 -24.53 -5.08
C ALA A 311 16.45 -25.88 -5.34
N GLY A 312 15.20 -26.01 -4.91
CA GLY A 312 14.35 -27.17 -5.17
C GLY A 312 14.03 -27.33 -6.66
N LEU A 313 13.57 -26.25 -7.30
CA LEU A 313 13.25 -26.21 -8.74
C LEU A 313 14.49 -26.45 -9.60
N ALA A 314 15.63 -25.86 -9.24
CA ALA A 314 16.89 -26.07 -9.95
C ALA A 314 17.33 -27.56 -9.95
N LYS A 315 17.07 -28.31 -8.86
CA LYS A 315 17.32 -29.77 -8.80
C LYS A 315 16.43 -30.57 -9.74
N LEU A 316 15.26 -30.03 -10.08
CA LEU A 316 14.34 -30.64 -11.04
C LEU A 316 14.67 -30.25 -12.49
N GLY A 317 15.69 -29.42 -12.71
CA GLY A 317 16.09 -28.94 -14.04
C GLY A 317 15.26 -27.73 -14.50
N ASP A 318 14.45 -27.16 -13.61
CA ASP A 318 13.64 -25.98 -13.92
C ASP A 318 14.42 -24.69 -13.67
N SER A 319 14.20 -23.70 -14.53
CA SER A 319 14.66 -22.34 -14.34
C SER A 319 13.53 -21.49 -13.75
N PRO A 320 13.60 -21.10 -12.49
CA PRO A 320 12.50 -20.38 -11.83
C PRO A 320 12.31 -18.94 -12.31
N GLY A 321 13.14 -18.43 -13.21
CA GLY A 321 13.19 -17.09 -13.80
C GLY A 321 12.04 -16.14 -13.44
N ASN A 322 11.05 -16.04 -14.32
CA ASN A 322 9.93 -15.08 -14.19
C ASN A 322 8.71 -15.67 -13.47
N SER A 323 8.90 -16.37 -12.36
CA SER A 323 7.80 -17.05 -11.68
C SER A 323 7.71 -16.69 -10.20
N VAL A 324 6.55 -16.88 -9.62
CA VAL A 324 6.25 -16.63 -8.21
C VAL A 324 5.76 -17.89 -7.52
N SER A 325 5.86 -17.95 -6.21
CA SER A 325 5.13 -18.91 -5.40
C SER A 325 3.74 -18.36 -5.08
N ALA A 326 2.76 -19.24 -5.02
CA ALA A 326 1.41 -18.89 -4.61
C ALA A 326 0.93 -19.80 -3.48
N THR A 327 0.21 -19.22 -2.54
CA THR A 327 -0.60 -19.95 -1.57
C THR A 327 -2.06 -19.69 -1.91
N ILE A 328 -2.83 -20.76 -2.06
CA ILE A 328 -4.27 -20.69 -2.29
C ILE A 328 -4.96 -20.96 -0.96
N SER A 329 -5.92 -20.12 -0.59
CA SER A 329 -6.63 -20.23 0.68
C SER A 329 -8.07 -19.75 0.61
N ASP A 330 -8.92 -20.31 1.45
CA ASP A 330 -10.26 -19.80 1.73
C ASP A 330 -10.17 -18.84 2.91
N ASN A 331 -10.45 -17.56 2.65
CA ASN A 331 -10.33 -16.50 3.65
C ASN A 331 -11.70 -16.07 4.17
N THR A 332 -11.83 -16.00 5.49
CA THR A 332 -13.03 -15.45 6.14
C THR A 332 -12.61 -14.29 7.05
N THR A 333 -13.25 -13.16 6.91
CA THR A 333 -12.96 -11.96 7.71
C THR A 333 -14.23 -11.46 8.39
N VAL A 334 -14.12 -11.11 9.65
CA VAL A 334 -15.10 -10.31 10.38
C VAL A 334 -14.39 -9.08 10.90
N ALA A 335 -14.95 -7.90 10.67
CA ALA A 335 -14.33 -6.67 11.12
C ALA A 335 -15.36 -5.72 11.74
N LEU A 336 -14.88 -4.92 12.70
CA LEU A 336 -15.62 -3.80 13.29
C LEU A 336 -14.71 -2.58 13.25
N MET A 337 -15.19 -1.52 12.62
CA MET A 337 -14.42 -0.30 12.44
C MET A 337 -15.24 0.90 12.90
N ALA A 338 -14.59 1.87 13.52
CA ALA A 338 -15.25 3.05 14.05
C ALA A 338 -14.41 4.31 13.93
N SER A 339 -15.09 5.45 13.82
CA SER A 339 -14.50 6.75 14.03
C SER A 339 -15.44 7.67 14.79
N TYR A 340 -14.90 8.60 15.53
CA TYR A 340 -15.66 9.58 16.32
C TYR A 340 -15.06 10.98 16.17
N GLN A 341 -15.87 11.89 15.64
CA GLN A 341 -15.57 13.32 15.61
C GLN A 341 -16.00 13.95 16.94
N ALA A 342 -15.05 14.50 17.69
CA ALA A 342 -15.31 15.04 19.04
C ALA A 342 -15.69 16.52 19.00
N ASP A 343 -16.83 16.87 18.38
CA ASP A 343 -17.29 18.25 18.33
C ASP A 343 -17.52 18.85 19.73
N PRO A 344 -17.11 20.12 19.98
CA PRO A 344 -16.54 21.10 19.06
C PRO A 344 -15.01 21.00 18.89
N LEU A 345 -14.35 20.01 19.44
CA LEU A 345 -12.90 19.84 19.32
C LEU A 345 -12.56 19.40 17.89
N PRO A 346 -11.52 19.97 17.28
CA PRO A 346 -11.09 19.57 15.94
C PRO A 346 -10.28 18.27 15.97
N VAL A 347 -10.82 17.25 16.65
CA VAL A 347 -10.18 15.94 16.85
C VAL A 347 -11.10 14.83 16.39
N LYS A 348 -10.56 13.92 15.60
CA LYS A 348 -11.23 12.70 15.18
C LYS A 348 -10.45 11.48 15.65
N PHE A 349 -11.13 10.59 16.36
CA PHE A 349 -10.60 9.32 16.80
C PHE A 349 -10.97 8.21 15.83
N TYR A 350 -10.12 7.20 15.73
CA TYR A 350 -10.29 6.04 14.88
C TYR A 350 -9.92 4.78 15.64
N ALA A 351 -10.65 3.70 15.39
CA ALA A 351 -10.30 2.37 15.88
C ALA A 351 -10.88 1.31 14.96
N GLY A 352 -10.22 0.17 14.87
CA GLY A 352 -10.73 -0.98 14.16
C GLY A 352 -10.13 -2.29 14.64
N TYR A 353 -10.84 -3.34 14.34
CA TYR A 353 -10.45 -4.72 14.61
C TYR A 353 -10.94 -5.61 13.47
N GLU A 354 -10.06 -6.49 13.00
CA GLU A 354 -10.37 -7.55 12.05
C GLU A 354 -9.90 -8.89 12.60
N HIS A 355 -10.75 -9.89 12.49
CA HIS A 355 -10.40 -11.28 12.69
C HIS A 355 -10.43 -11.98 11.34
N ILE A 356 -9.28 -12.48 10.91
CA ILE A 356 -9.10 -13.09 9.60
C ILE A 356 -8.72 -14.55 9.82
N GLN A 357 -9.47 -15.46 9.23
CA GLN A 357 -9.22 -16.88 9.25
C GLN A 357 -8.87 -17.36 7.85
N TYR A 358 -7.74 -18.02 7.72
CA TYR A 358 -7.26 -18.66 6.50
C TYR A 358 -7.42 -20.17 6.66
N ALA A 359 -8.01 -20.81 5.66
CA ALA A 359 -8.12 -22.27 5.58
C ALA A 359 -7.60 -22.76 4.24
N ASN A 360 -7.27 -24.04 4.15
CA ASN A 360 -6.97 -24.65 2.88
C ASN A 360 -8.20 -24.57 1.95
N PRO A 361 -8.02 -24.35 0.65
CA PRO A 361 -9.12 -24.24 -0.30
C PRO A 361 -9.91 -25.54 -0.39
N ALA A 362 -11.23 -25.42 -0.62
CA ALA A 362 -12.10 -26.56 -0.84
C ALA A 362 -11.84 -27.23 -2.21
N THR A 363 -11.32 -26.46 -3.17
CA THR A 363 -10.96 -26.92 -4.51
C THR A 363 -9.47 -26.67 -4.74
N ASP A 364 -8.69 -27.72 -4.76
CA ASP A 364 -7.27 -27.65 -5.00
C ASP A 364 -6.97 -27.23 -6.44
N VAL A 365 -6.00 -26.34 -6.61
CA VAL A 365 -5.42 -26.06 -7.93
C VAL A 365 -4.55 -27.23 -8.34
N ALA A 366 -4.73 -27.68 -9.58
CA ALA A 366 -3.97 -28.80 -10.12
C ALA A 366 -2.46 -28.55 -10.05
N ALA A 367 -1.71 -29.59 -9.68
CA ALA A 367 -0.26 -29.54 -9.70
C ALA A 367 0.25 -29.18 -11.12
N GLY A 368 1.25 -28.30 -11.19
CA GLY A 368 1.81 -27.82 -12.45
C GLY A 368 1.01 -26.69 -13.12
N THR A 369 0.04 -26.10 -12.43
CA THR A 369 -0.65 -24.90 -12.91
C THR A 369 0.38 -23.77 -13.09
N SER A 370 0.52 -23.27 -14.33
CA SER A 370 1.52 -22.26 -14.68
C SER A 370 0.98 -20.84 -14.78
N GLY A 371 -0.31 -20.65 -14.62
CA GLY A 371 -0.93 -19.32 -14.66
C GLY A 371 -2.20 -19.29 -13.83
N LEU A 372 -2.30 -18.31 -12.95
CA LEU A 372 -3.45 -18.10 -12.09
C LEU A 372 -3.62 -16.60 -11.85
N GLY A 373 -4.80 -16.05 -12.17
CA GLY A 373 -5.07 -14.62 -11.97
C GLY A 373 -4.09 -13.67 -12.65
N GLY A 374 -3.45 -14.10 -13.76
CA GLY A 374 -2.42 -13.32 -14.46
C GLY A 374 -1.00 -13.52 -13.97
N TYR A 375 -0.76 -14.38 -12.95
CA TYR A 375 0.59 -14.70 -12.48
C TYR A 375 1.16 -15.93 -13.16
N ILE A 376 2.47 -15.91 -13.38
CA ILE A 376 3.23 -17.12 -13.76
C ILE A 376 3.72 -17.77 -12.47
N LEU A 377 3.25 -18.98 -12.18
CA LEU A 377 3.51 -19.68 -10.94
C LEU A 377 4.48 -20.83 -11.15
N ALA A 378 5.60 -20.81 -10.43
CA ALA A 378 6.52 -21.94 -10.37
C ALA A 378 6.16 -22.92 -9.24
N TYR A 379 5.54 -22.43 -8.20
CA TYR A 379 5.19 -23.20 -7.01
C TYR A 379 3.82 -22.79 -6.50
N VAL A 380 2.92 -23.76 -6.37
CA VAL A 380 1.57 -23.57 -5.82
C VAL A 380 1.40 -24.45 -4.59
N ASN A 381 0.98 -23.86 -3.48
CA ASN A 381 0.67 -24.56 -2.25
C ASN A 381 -0.82 -24.42 -1.89
N ASN A 382 -1.55 -25.51 -1.92
CA ASN A 382 -2.97 -25.60 -1.54
C ASN A 382 -3.18 -26.12 -0.11
N ALA A 383 -2.14 -26.66 0.53
CA ALA A 383 -2.20 -27.28 1.83
C ALA A 383 -1.26 -26.58 2.82
N ALA A 384 -1.35 -25.25 2.87
CA ALA A 384 -0.48 -24.42 3.72
C ALA A 384 -0.81 -24.51 5.21
N TYR A 385 -2.03 -24.94 5.56
CA TYR A 385 -2.54 -24.85 6.93
C TYR A 385 -2.90 -26.22 7.47
N ALA A 386 -2.11 -26.71 8.44
CA ALA A 386 -2.45 -27.92 9.21
C ALA A 386 -3.64 -27.67 10.16
N ASN A 387 -3.73 -26.47 10.68
CA ASN A 387 -4.87 -25.90 11.40
C ASN A 387 -5.13 -24.51 10.82
N ASP A 388 -6.31 -23.93 11.05
CA ASP A 388 -6.62 -22.61 10.56
C ASP A 388 -5.63 -21.56 11.09
N LYS A 389 -5.01 -20.85 10.16
CA LYS A 389 -4.26 -19.64 10.48
C LYS A 389 -5.26 -18.54 10.81
N LYS A 390 -5.03 -17.84 11.91
CA LYS A 390 -5.82 -16.69 12.34
C LYS A 390 -4.91 -15.47 12.46
N LEU A 391 -5.36 -14.36 11.92
CA LEU A 391 -4.69 -13.09 12.02
C LEU A 391 -5.67 -12.07 12.62
N ASP A 392 -5.35 -11.59 13.82
CA ASP A 392 -6.05 -10.48 14.43
C ASP A 392 -5.32 -9.19 14.03
N VAL A 393 -6.04 -8.27 13.41
CA VAL A 393 -5.57 -6.96 13.00
C VAL A 393 -6.32 -5.93 13.82
N TYR A 394 -5.61 -4.99 14.43
CA TYR A 394 -6.23 -3.94 15.22
C TYR A 394 -5.44 -2.64 15.10
N TRP A 395 -6.14 -1.54 15.17
CA TRP A 395 -5.56 -0.22 15.13
C TRP A 395 -6.34 0.78 15.96
N ALA A 396 -5.65 1.82 16.36
CA ALA A 396 -6.24 2.99 16.97
C ALA A 396 -5.41 4.22 16.62
N GLY A 397 -6.06 5.37 16.49
CA GLY A 397 -5.34 6.60 16.21
C GLY A 397 -6.21 7.84 16.30
N VAL A 398 -5.57 8.97 16.11
CA VAL A 398 -6.16 10.28 16.22
C VAL A 398 -5.68 11.18 15.10
N ARG A 399 -6.59 11.96 14.54
CA ARG A 399 -6.30 13.08 13.66
C ARG A 399 -6.75 14.36 14.34
N TYR A 400 -5.81 15.27 14.53
CA TYR A 400 -6.02 16.57 15.20
C TYR A 400 -5.76 17.71 14.21
N SER A 401 -6.78 18.45 13.84
CA SER A 401 -6.67 19.64 13.00
C SER A 401 -6.22 20.82 13.86
N VAL A 402 -4.92 20.93 14.09
CA VAL A 402 -4.29 21.99 14.91
C VAL A 402 -4.58 23.38 14.36
N LEU A 403 -4.58 23.49 13.03
CA LEU A 403 -4.94 24.70 12.28
C LEU A 403 -5.92 24.28 11.16
N PRO A 404 -6.66 25.23 10.58
CA PRO A 404 -7.58 24.92 9.47
C PRO A 404 -6.94 24.22 8.27
N ARG A 405 -5.60 24.27 8.15
CA ARG A 405 -4.81 23.70 7.06
C ARG A 405 -3.78 22.67 7.51
N LEU A 406 -3.67 22.37 8.81
CA LEU A 406 -2.67 21.47 9.37
C LEU A 406 -3.33 20.41 10.22
N ASP A 407 -3.23 19.16 9.78
CA ASP A 407 -3.57 17.98 10.56
C ASP A 407 -2.30 17.36 11.13
N LEU A 408 -2.34 16.95 12.38
CA LEU A 408 -1.40 16.04 13.00
C LEU A 408 -2.08 14.70 13.20
N ILE A 409 -1.41 13.62 12.80
CA ILE A 409 -1.95 12.28 12.86
C ILE A 409 -1.01 11.41 13.70
N ALA A 410 -1.57 10.62 14.59
CA ALA A 410 -0.83 9.59 15.33
C ALA A 410 -1.63 8.30 15.32
N ALA A 411 -0.95 7.18 15.06
CA ALA A 411 -1.60 5.89 14.96
C ALA A 411 -0.73 4.75 15.51
N TYR A 412 -1.41 3.72 15.98
CA TYR A 412 -0.85 2.43 16.36
C TYR A 412 -1.56 1.34 15.59
N TYR A 413 -0.80 0.36 15.11
CA TYR A 413 -1.25 -0.81 14.36
C TYR A 413 -0.65 -2.07 14.97
N GLY A 414 -1.42 -3.14 15.02
CA GLY A 414 -0.95 -4.43 15.49
C GLY A 414 -1.57 -5.59 14.73
N TYR A 415 -0.74 -6.55 14.34
CA TYR A 415 -1.14 -7.83 13.78
C TYR A 415 -0.69 -8.92 14.71
N ARG A 416 -1.55 -9.89 14.97
CA ARG A 416 -1.25 -11.06 15.81
C ARG A 416 -1.68 -12.33 15.11
N GLN A 417 -0.70 -13.16 14.80
CA GLN A 417 -0.91 -14.48 14.22
C GLN A 417 -0.94 -15.55 15.33
N ASN A 418 -1.84 -16.52 15.22
CA ASN A 418 -1.80 -17.71 16.07
C ASN A 418 -0.70 -18.68 15.62
N ALA A 419 -0.40 -19.70 16.45
CA ALA A 419 0.28 -20.89 15.98
C ALA A 419 -0.73 -21.79 15.25
N TYR A 420 -0.37 -22.26 14.04
CA TYR A 420 -1.23 -23.13 13.21
C TYR A 420 -0.51 -24.37 12.68
N GLY A 421 0.67 -24.66 13.20
CA GLY A 421 1.39 -25.90 12.95
C GLY A 421 0.78 -27.11 13.64
N SER A 422 1.27 -28.28 13.32
CA SER A 422 0.88 -29.56 13.92
C SER A 422 2.10 -30.37 14.34
N GLY A 423 1.90 -31.42 15.14
CA GLY A 423 2.99 -32.28 15.58
C GLY A 423 4.03 -31.54 16.42
N ALA A 424 5.30 -31.62 16.06
CA ALA A 424 6.41 -30.98 16.75
C ALA A 424 6.34 -29.44 16.72
N GLU A 425 5.61 -28.86 15.76
CA GLU A 425 5.45 -27.41 15.62
C GLU A 425 4.21 -26.87 16.37
N ALA A 426 3.38 -27.76 16.92
CA ALA A 426 2.21 -27.35 17.69
C ALA A 426 2.64 -26.62 18.97
N GLY A 427 2.04 -25.46 19.22
CA GLY A 427 2.35 -24.67 20.41
C GLY A 427 3.68 -23.91 20.36
N CYS A 428 4.39 -23.86 19.24
CA CYS A 428 5.59 -23.03 19.12
C CYS A 428 5.22 -21.56 19.33
N SER A 429 5.89 -20.87 20.25
CA SER A 429 5.62 -19.47 20.59
C SER A 429 6.87 -18.59 20.54
N THR A 430 8.05 -19.20 20.48
CA THR A 430 9.33 -18.50 20.57
C THR A 430 10.23 -18.68 19.35
N ALA A 431 9.98 -19.70 18.52
CA ALA A 431 10.75 -19.95 17.32
C ALA A 431 10.21 -19.12 16.14
N ALA A 432 11.12 -18.64 15.30
CA ALA A 432 10.78 -17.87 14.09
C ALA A 432 10.36 -18.76 12.90
N TYR A 433 9.54 -19.77 13.16
CA TYR A 433 8.91 -20.57 12.10
C TYR A 433 7.62 -19.92 11.62
N ALA A 434 7.34 -20.00 10.33
CA ALA A 434 6.16 -19.37 9.72
C ALA A 434 4.82 -19.78 10.36
N VAL A 435 4.72 -21.03 10.84
CA VAL A 435 3.53 -21.61 11.48
C VAL A 435 3.37 -21.25 12.96
N CYS A 436 4.35 -20.57 13.54
CA CYS A 436 4.31 -20.15 14.94
C CYS A 436 3.49 -18.89 15.14
N SER A 437 3.04 -18.66 16.35
CA SER A 437 2.48 -17.36 16.72
C SER A 437 3.50 -16.23 16.49
N GLY A 438 3.00 -15.05 16.17
CA GLY A 438 3.87 -13.90 15.90
C GLY A 438 3.11 -12.60 15.92
N THR A 439 3.86 -11.48 15.95
CA THR A 439 3.29 -10.14 15.93
C THR A 439 3.99 -9.27 14.90
N PHE A 440 3.23 -8.33 14.32
CA PHE A 440 3.74 -7.23 13.52
C PHE A 440 3.09 -5.95 14.03
N GLN A 441 3.88 -4.98 14.41
CA GLN A 441 3.40 -3.75 15.03
C GLN A 441 3.99 -2.53 14.31
N ALA A 442 3.23 -1.44 14.28
CA ALA A 442 3.74 -0.17 13.81
C ALA A 442 3.16 1.01 14.60
N TYR A 443 3.95 2.06 14.68
CA TYR A 443 3.58 3.37 15.25
C TYR A 443 3.87 4.42 14.21
N SER A 444 2.94 5.31 13.94
CA SER A 444 3.14 6.43 13.03
C SER A 444 2.84 7.77 13.68
N LEU A 445 3.57 8.77 13.21
CA LEU A 445 3.35 10.17 13.54
C LEU A 445 3.63 10.97 12.28
N ASP A 446 2.64 11.72 11.83
CA ASP A 446 2.74 12.52 10.61
C ASP A 446 1.93 13.81 10.67
N ALA A 447 2.26 14.73 9.79
CA ALA A 447 1.61 16.00 9.59
C ALA A 447 1.26 16.18 8.11
N ASP A 448 0.06 16.66 7.84
CA ASP A 448 -0.43 17.00 6.50
C ASP A 448 -0.83 18.47 6.47
N TYR A 449 -0.12 19.29 5.67
CA TYR A 449 -0.36 20.72 5.52
C TYR A 449 -0.96 21.05 4.15
N ARG A 450 -2.17 21.55 4.13
CA ARG A 450 -2.92 21.92 2.91
C ARG A 450 -2.64 23.37 2.52
N PHE A 451 -1.86 23.59 1.48
CA PHE A 451 -1.67 24.91 0.87
C PHE A 451 -2.96 25.39 0.22
N THR A 452 -3.61 24.50 -0.50
CA THR A 452 -4.91 24.72 -1.13
C THR A 452 -5.81 23.49 -0.93
N LYS A 453 -7.02 23.47 -1.46
CA LYS A 453 -7.88 22.27 -1.48
C LYS A 453 -7.30 21.12 -2.30
N ARG A 454 -6.33 21.41 -3.19
CA ARG A 454 -5.78 20.46 -4.17
C ARG A 454 -4.30 20.15 -3.98
N PHE A 455 -3.58 20.98 -3.24
CA PHE A 455 -2.15 20.83 -3.04
C PHE A 455 -1.81 20.82 -1.56
N ASP A 456 -1.20 19.74 -1.14
CA ASP A 456 -0.70 19.54 0.21
C ASP A 456 0.75 19.09 0.23
N ALA A 457 1.41 19.26 1.37
CA ALA A 457 2.69 18.67 1.71
C ALA A 457 2.56 17.93 3.03
N TYR A 458 3.25 16.83 3.12
CA TYR A 458 3.23 15.95 4.29
C TYR A 458 4.64 15.61 4.75
N ALA A 459 4.77 15.32 6.03
CA ALA A 459 6.01 14.83 6.63
C ALA A 459 5.69 14.00 7.87
N GLY A 460 6.42 12.92 8.05
CA GLY A 460 6.22 12.04 9.20
C GLY A 460 7.13 10.84 9.19
N LEU A 461 6.82 9.87 10.02
CA LEU A 461 7.54 8.61 10.11
C LEU A 461 6.61 7.47 10.55
N MET A 462 6.94 6.27 10.16
CA MET A 462 6.39 5.03 10.73
C MET A 462 7.56 4.18 11.25
N TYR A 463 7.42 3.68 12.47
CA TYR A 463 8.29 2.64 13.02
C TYR A 463 7.54 1.33 12.97
N SER A 464 8.16 0.29 12.45
CA SER A 464 7.58 -1.05 12.39
C SER A 464 8.49 -2.09 13.03
N SER A 465 7.90 -3.17 13.57
CA SER A 465 8.62 -4.29 14.17
C SER A 465 7.85 -5.59 13.99
N VAL A 466 8.59 -6.66 13.72
CA VAL A 466 8.04 -8.01 13.51
C VAL A 466 8.70 -9.01 14.44
N SER A 467 7.96 -10.03 14.89
CA SER A 467 8.49 -11.03 15.82
C SER A 467 7.92 -12.43 15.59
N ASN A 468 8.65 -13.43 16.07
CA ASN A 468 8.30 -14.85 16.10
C ASN A 468 7.85 -15.38 14.71
N GLY A 469 6.71 -16.03 14.59
CA GLY A 469 6.26 -16.63 13.33
C GLY A 469 6.12 -15.64 12.17
N LEU A 470 5.77 -14.38 12.43
CA LEU A 470 5.74 -13.34 11.39
C LEU A 470 7.14 -12.83 11.02
N ALA A 471 8.15 -13.05 11.86
CA ALA A 471 9.56 -12.74 11.56
C ALA A 471 10.29 -13.89 10.85
N ASN A 472 9.59 -14.94 10.44
CA ASN A 472 10.20 -16.06 9.74
C ASN A 472 10.81 -15.62 8.41
N GLY A 473 12.06 -16.00 8.21
CA GLY A 473 12.83 -15.64 7.01
C GLY A 473 13.50 -14.26 7.06
N TYR A 474 13.36 -13.53 8.16
CA TYR A 474 14.13 -12.29 8.38
C TYR A 474 15.56 -12.67 8.78
N LEU A 475 16.53 -12.28 7.96
CA LEU A 475 17.92 -12.68 8.10
C LEU A 475 18.73 -11.71 8.97
N TYR A 476 18.29 -10.48 9.09
CA TYR A 476 19.07 -9.43 9.73
C TYR A 476 18.27 -8.71 10.82
N ASP A 477 17.42 -7.78 10.44
CA ASP A 477 16.71 -6.91 11.36
C ASP A 477 15.22 -7.22 11.36
N THR A 478 14.57 -6.94 12.49
CA THR A 478 13.12 -7.14 12.68
C THR A 478 12.41 -5.82 12.93
N THR A 479 13.11 -4.70 12.75
CA THR A 479 12.59 -3.34 12.93
C THR A 479 12.95 -2.46 11.75
N ASN A 480 12.13 -1.45 11.48
CA ASN A 480 12.41 -0.42 10.48
C ASN A 480 11.84 0.93 10.94
N ILE A 481 12.51 2.00 10.59
CA ILE A 481 11.99 3.36 10.69
C ILE A 481 12.07 4.03 9.33
N ASN A 482 10.97 4.65 8.89
CA ASN A 482 10.86 5.26 7.57
C ASN A 482 10.38 6.72 7.61
N PRO A 483 11.24 7.69 7.98
CA PRO A 483 10.92 9.09 7.78
C PRO A 483 10.61 9.39 6.32
N THR A 484 9.47 10.01 6.07
CA THR A 484 8.97 10.32 4.71
C THR A 484 8.50 11.77 4.66
N ILE A 485 8.83 12.46 3.58
CA ILE A 485 8.34 13.79 3.26
C ILE A 485 7.93 13.85 1.80
N GLY A 486 6.85 14.56 1.48
CA GLY A 486 6.43 14.69 0.10
C GLY A 486 5.38 15.75 -0.13
N VAL A 487 4.93 15.80 -1.38
CA VAL A 487 3.87 16.69 -1.84
C VAL A 487 2.86 15.90 -2.65
N ARG A 488 1.60 16.31 -2.56
CA ARG A 488 0.50 15.71 -3.30
C ARG A 488 -0.34 16.77 -3.97
N TYR A 489 -0.68 16.53 -5.22
CA TYR A 489 -1.62 17.34 -5.98
C TYR A 489 -2.81 16.49 -6.42
N SER A 490 -4.03 16.96 -6.11
CA SER A 490 -5.29 16.29 -6.49
C SER A 490 -6.16 17.24 -7.31
N TYR A 491 -6.81 16.76 -8.38
CA TYR A 491 -7.62 17.56 -9.28
C TYR A 491 -8.96 16.88 -9.61
#